data_ec30d1c539c2731928b28fcb6c80e744
#
_entry.id   ec30d1c539c2731928b28fcb6c80e744
#
_cell.length_a   1.000
_cell.length_b   1.000
_cell.length_c   1.000
_cell.angle_alpha   90.00
_cell.angle_beta   90.00
_cell.angle_gamma   90.00
#
_symmetry.space_group_name_H-M   'P 1'
#
loop_
_entity.id
_entity.type
_entity.pdbx_description
1 polymer ?
#
loop_
_entity_poly.entity_id
_entity_poly.type
_entity_poly.pdbx_seq_one_letter_code
_entity_poly.pdbx_strand_id
1 'polypeptide(L)'
;MKYVHNPWKRLSTRTIYQNPWISLREDQVITPSGRRGIYGVVEPYPAIGIMPITNDGFTYLIGQYRYTLNIYSWEIPEGGGKADESIFEGAKRELLEETGLSASKWAYLGSAYTSNSFTNEVAYLYLCWQLSQGTTNPDHTEELELKKVSFNEAWQMVENGIIKDAMSIIGLLKAREALINWDWL
;
A
#
# COMPACT_ATOMS: atom_id res chain seq x y z
N MET A 1 11.19 22.23 -13.01
CA MET A 1 11.68 20.89 -13.38
C MET A 1 12.01 20.87 -14.87
N LYS A 2 13.18 20.38 -15.29
CA LYS A 2 13.44 20.13 -16.71
C LYS A 2 12.53 19.00 -17.18
N TYR A 3 11.78 19.22 -18.25
CA TYR A 3 11.04 18.16 -18.94
C TYR A 3 12.04 17.13 -19.45
N VAL A 4 12.07 15.93 -18.85
CA VAL A 4 12.93 14.84 -19.31
C VAL A 4 12.11 14.03 -20.31
N HIS A 5 12.58 13.98 -21.55
CA HIS A 5 11.96 13.16 -22.59
C HIS A 5 12.12 11.67 -22.23
N ASN A 6 11.06 10.87 -22.35
CA ASN A 6 11.15 9.43 -22.19
C ASN A 6 12.04 8.83 -23.32
N PRO A 7 13.18 8.22 -22.99
CA PRO A 7 14.09 7.67 -24.01
C PRO A 7 13.64 6.30 -24.54
N TRP A 8 12.64 5.68 -23.93
CA TRP A 8 12.06 4.42 -24.38
C TRP A 8 11.00 4.63 -25.46
N LYS A 9 10.98 3.76 -26.47
CA LYS A 9 9.92 3.74 -27.48
C LYS A 9 9.24 2.37 -27.47
N ARG A 10 7.94 2.35 -27.10
CA ARG A 10 7.10 1.15 -27.21
C ARG A 10 6.68 0.98 -28.67
N LEU A 11 6.92 -0.21 -29.23
CA LEU A 11 6.59 -0.59 -30.61
C LEU A 11 5.25 -1.31 -30.67
N SER A 12 5.06 -2.28 -29.76
CA SER A 12 3.82 -3.05 -29.63
C SER A 12 3.70 -3.57 -28.20
N THR A 13 2.52 -4.02 -27.83
CA THR A 13 2.21 -4.64 -26.53
C THR A 13 1.33 -5.88 -26.75
N ARG A 14 1.46 -6.86 -25.87
CA ARG A 14 0.56 -8.02 -25.79
C ARG A 14 0.33 -8.41 -24.35
N THR A 15 -0.87 -8.84 -24.01
CA THR A 15 -1.17 -9.45 -22.71
C THR A 15 -0.64 -10.88 -22.72
N ILE A 16 0.14 -11.21 -21.67
CA ILE A 16 0.72 -12.54 -21.48
C ILE A 16 -0.13 -13.37 -20.52
N TYR A 17 -0.62 -12.72 -19.44
CA TYR A 17 -1.45 -13.35 -18.42
C TYR A 17 -2.38 -12.31 -17.81
N GLN A 18 -3.58 -12.76 -17.44
CA GLN A 18 -4.55 -11.90 -16.74
C GLN A 18 -5.41 -12.74 -15.80
N ASN A 19 -5.69 -12.19 -14.64
CA ASN A 19 -6.66 -12.69 -13.66
C ASN A 19 -7.40 -11.49 -13.02
N PRO A 20 -8.32 -11.72 -12.05
CA PRO A 20 -9.04 -10.60 -11.42
C PRO A 20 -8.17 -9.56 -10.70
N TRP A 21 -6.93 -9.90 -10.31
CA TRP A 21 -6.06 -9.05 -9.48
C TRP A 21 -4.93 -8.37 -10.26
N ILE A 22 -4.40 -9.05 -11.29
CA ILE A 22 -3.25 -8.54 -12.06
C ILE A 22 -3.40 -8.81 -13.56
N SER A 23 -2.76 -7.95 -14.33
CA SER A 23 -2.45 -8.18 -15.74
C SER A 23 -0.93 -8.18 -15.92
N LEU A 24 -0.40 -9.13 -16.70
CA LEU A 24 0.99 -9.12 -17.15
C LEU A 24 1.01 -8.85 -18.65
N ARG A 25 1.61 -7.75 -19.07
CA ARG A 25 1.87 -7.47 -20.48
C ARG A 25 3.35 -7.52 -20.82
N GLU A 26 3.65 -7.82 -22.06
CA GLU A 26 4.98 -7.70 -22.65
C GLU A 26 4.97 -6.65 -23.75
N ASP A 27 5.87 -5.68 -23.64
CA ASP A 27 6.08 -4.64 -24.65
C ASP A 27 7.33 -4.94 -25.49
N GLN A 28 7.21 -4.85 -26.81
CA GLN A 28 8.36 -4.74 -27.70
C GLN A 28 8.83 -3.28 -27.66
N VAL A 29 10.09 -3.06 -27.40
CA VAL A 29 10.60 -1.70 -27.15
C VAL A 29 11.88 -1.40 -27.93
N ILE A 30 12.15 -0.11 -28.14
CA ILE A 30 13.51 0.38 -28.39
C ILE A 30 14.02 0.94 -27.06
N THR A 31 15.14 0.43 -26.62
CA THR A 31 15.83 0.85 -25.40
C THR A 31 16.45 2.24 -25.54
N PRO A 32 16.84 2.92 -24.46
CA PRO A 32 17.57 4.19 -24.51
C PRO A 32 18.87 4.13 -25.34
N SER A 33 19.49 2.95 -25.46
CA SER A 33 20.68 2.73 -26.32
C SER A 33 20.37 2.50 -27.79
N GLY A 34 19.08 2.58 -28.20
CA GLY A 34 18.64 2.38 -29.59
C GLY A 34 18.47 0.91 -30.01
N ARG A 35 18.61 -0.05 -29.10
CA ARG A 35 18.48 -1.48 -29.40
C ARG A 35 17.05 -1.96 -29.22
N ARG A 36 16.66 -2.99 -29.99
CA ARG A 36 15.41 -3.70 -29.74
C ARG A 36 15.51 -4.54 -28.46
N GLY A 37 14.42 -4.59 -27.70
CA GLY A 37 14.28 -5.39 -26.49
C GLY A 37 12.83 -5.66 -26.16
N ILE A 38 12.62 -6.36 -25.06
CA ILE A 38 11.30 -6.60 -24.47
C ILE A 38 11.25 -5.99 -23.06
N TYR A 39 10.05 -5.63 -22.61
CA TYR A 39 9.79 -5.18 -21.24
C TYR A 39 8.52 -5.85 -20.73
N GLY A 40 8.64 -6.64 -19.64
CA GLY A 40 7.50 -7.20 -18.94
C GLY A 40 7.00 -6.20 -17.89
N VAL A 41 5.68 -5.98 -17.85
CA VAL A 41 5.04 -5.08 -16.88
C VAL A 41 3.88 -5.78 -16.22
N VAL A 42 3.92 -5.88 -14.88
CA VAL A 42 2.78 -6.30 -14.08
C VAL A 42 1.93 -5.07 -13.78
N GLU A 43 0.63 -5.18 -14.01
CA GLU A 43 -0.35 -4.11 -13.82
C GLU A 43 -1.41 -4.57 -12.80
N PRO A 44 -1.18 -4.36 -11.50
CA PRO A 44 -2.18 -4.60 -10.45
C PRO A 44 -3.13 -3.39 -10.34
N TYR A 45 -4.17 -3.54 -9.50
CA TYR A 45 -4.87 -2.37 -8.97
C TYR A 45 -3.95 -1.54 -8.07
N PRO A 46 -4.26 -0.24 -7.86
CA PRO A 46 -3.53 0.58 -6.91
C PRO A 46 -3.56 -0.05 -5.51
N ALA A 47 -2.44 0.03 -4.80
CA ALA A 47 -2.37 -0.38 -3.41
C ALA A 47 -2.76 0.79 -2.48
N ILE A 48 -3.40 0.49 -1.36
CA ILE A 48 -3.88 1.47 -0.40
C ILE A 48 -3.42 1.03 0.98
N GLY A 49 -2.69 1.90 1.69
CA GLY A 49 -2.27 1.66 3.07
C GLY A 49 -2.85 2.71 4.02
N ILE A 50 -3.29 2.29 5.20
CA ILE A 50 -3.96 3.13 6.16
C ILE A 50 -3.22 3.09 7.50
N MET A 51 -2.98 4.26 8.09
CA MET A 51 -2.43 4.44 9.43
C MET A 51 -3.53 4.94 10.36
N PRO A 52 -4.30 4.06 11.03
CA PRO A 52 -5.27 4.48 12.02
C PRO A 52 -4.57 4.87 13.32
N ILE A 53 -4.87 6.06 13.86
CA ILE A 53 -4.30 6.57 15.11
C ILE A 53 -5.41 6.91 16.09
N THR A 54 -5.29 6.39 17.30
CA THR A 54 -6.16 6.75 18.43
C THR A 54 -5.66 8.02 19.12
N ASN A 55 -6.54 8.73 19.84
CA ASN A 55 -6.18 9.96 20.55
C ASN A 55 -5.14 9.74 21.67
N ASP A 56 -4.97 8.51 22.12
CA ASP A 56 -4.01 8.08 23.14
C ASP A 56 -2.71 7.49 22.55
N GLY A 57 -2.49 7.70 21.22
CA GLY A 57 -1.22 7.37 20.54
C GLY A 57 -1.03 5.89 20.19
N PHE A 58 -2.13 5.11 20.10
CA PHE A 58 -2.07 3.73 19.62
C PHE A 58 -2.40 3.66 18.12
N THR A 59 -1.88 2.62 17.47
CA THR A 59 -2.22 2.23 16.10
C THR A 59 -2.67 0.77 16.06
N TYR A 60 -3.10 0.33 14.89
CA TYR A 60 -3.50 -1.06 14.65
C TYR A 60 -2.64 -1.64 13.54
N LEU A 61 -2.19 -2.86 13.76
CA LEU A 61 -1.44 -3.65 12.80
C LEU A 61 -2.24 -4.90 12.45
N ILE A 62 -2.05 -5.37 11.23
CA ILE A 62 -2.59 -6.61 10.70
C ILE A 62 -1.47 -7.63 10.61
N GLY A 63 -1.69 -8.81 11.20
CA GLY A 63 -0.83 -9.96 11.02
C GLY A 63 -1.46 -10.93 10.03
N GLN A 64 -0.73 -11.34 9.01
CA GLN A 64 -1.20 -12.29 8.02
C GLN A 64 -0.07 -13.11 7.39
N TYR A 65 -0.44 -14.22 6.77
CA TYR A 65 0.50 -15.06 6.05
C TYR A 65 0.59 -14.64 4.57
N ARG A 66 1.71 -14.07 4.16
CA ARG A 66 1.93 -13.64 2.77
C ARG A 66 2.40 -14.84 1.93
N TYR A 67 1.48 -15.35 1.11
CA TYR A 67 1.71 -16.54 0.26
C TYR A 67 2.94 -16.41 -0.63
N THR A 68 3.14 -15.26 -1.27
CA THR A 68 4.24 -15.02 -2.21
C THR A 68 5.64 -15.11 -1.56
N LEU A 69 5.73 -14.76 -0.30
CA LEU A 69 6.99 -14.77 0.48
C LEU A 69 7.11 -16.00 1.38
N ASN A 70 6.01 -16.73 1.58
CA ASN A 70 5.91 -17.88 2.49
C ASN A 70 6.31 -17.52 3.93
N ILE A 71 5.86 -16.36 4.42
CA ILE A 71 6.14 -15.85 5.77
C ILE A 71 4.89 -15.26 6.41
N TYR A 72 4.86 -15.23 7.74
CA TYR A 72 3.95 -14.39 8.51
C TYR A 72 4.48 -12.97 8.57
N SER A 73 3.63 -11.98 8.30
CA SER A 73 4.01 -10.56 8.20
C SER A 73 3.10 -9.70 9.09
N TRP A 74 3.69 -8.73 9.77
CA TRP A 74 2.97 -7.65 10.44
C TRP A 74 3.02 -6.41 9.56
N GLU A 75 1.86 -5.81 9.34
CA GLU A 75 1.66 -4.74 8.36
C GLU A 75 0.67 -3.70 8.90
N ILE A 76 0.64 -2.52 8.31
CA ILE A 76 -0.50 -1.62 8.49
C ILE A 76 -1.74 -2.20 7.80
N PRO A 77 -2.97 -1.80 8.15
CA PRO A 77 -4.14 -2.09 7.32
C PRO A 77 -3.90 -1.66 5.88
N GLU A 78 -4.04 -2.59 4.92
CA GLU A 78 -3.73 -2.33 3.52
C GLU A 78 -4.43 -3.28 2.56
N GLY A 79 -4.82 -2.79 1.40
CA GLY A 79 -5.43 -3.63 0.38
C GLY A 79 -5.44 -3.02 -1.00
N GLY A 80 -6.17 -3.62 -1.91
CA GLY A 80 -6.25 -3.19 -3.30
C GLY A 80 -7.45 -2.28 -3.57
N GLY A 81 -7.24 -1.21 -4.35
CA GLY A 81 -8.34 -0.43 -4.91
C GLY A 81 -9.17 -1.25 -5.88
N LYS A 82 -10.42 -0.83 -6.14
CA LYS A 82 -11.33 -1.44 -7.12
C LYS A 82 -11.58 -0.49 -8.27
N ALA A 83 -11.99 -1.02 -9.42
CA ALA A 83 -12.17 -0.22 -10.64
C ALA A 83 -13.31 0.81 -10.53
N ASP A 84 -14.29 0.56 -9.70
CA ASP A 84 -15.52 1.33 -9.54
C ASP A 84 -15.55 2.21 -8.29
N GLU A 85 -14.42 2.31 -7.56
CA GLU A 85 -14.31 3.15 -6.37
C GLU A 85 -13.16 4.18 -6.49
N SER A 86 -13.27 5.29 -5.77
CA SER A 86 -12.14 6.19 -5.59
C SER A 86 -11.13 5.57 -4.62
N ILE A 87 -9.84 5.97 -4.74
CA ILE A 87 -8.78 5.52 -3.80
C ILE A 87 -9.16 5.81 -2.35
N PHE A 88 -9.83 6.96 -2.10
CA PHE A 88 -10.24 7.33 -0.76
C PHE A 88 -11.40 6.47 -0.22
N GLU A 89 -12.36 6.10 -1.05
CA GLU A 89 -13.42 5.14 -0.64
C GLU A 89 -12.82 3.76 -0.41
N GLY A 90 -11.86 3.33 -1.24
CA GLY A 90 -11.08 2.12 -1.01
C GLY A 90 -10.39 2.13 0.35
N ALA A 91 -9.77 3.25 0.75
CA ALA A 91 -9.13 3.37 2.07
C ALA A 91 -10.12 3.19 3.23
N LYS A 92 -11.33 3.74 3.11
CA LYS A 92 -12.38 3.56 4.13
C LYS A 92 -12.87 2.10 4.20
N ARG A 93 -13.04 1.48 3.02
CA ARG A 93 -13.48 0.09 2.91
C ARG A 93 -12.45 -0.85 3.54
N GLU A 94 -11.16 -0.75 3.16
CA GLU A 94 -10.08 -1.58 3.70
C GLU A 94 -9.94 -1.42 5.21
N LEU A 95 -9.97 -0.19 5.73
CA LEU A 95 -9.95 0.04 7.17
C LEU A 95 -11.08 -0.71 7.88
N LEU A 96 -12.30 -0.64 7.34
CA LEU A 96 -13.45 -1.32 7.93
C LEU A 96 -13.37 -2.84 7.80
N GLU A 97 -13.02 -3.35 6.63
CA GLU A 97 -12.96 -4.78 6.33
C GLU A 97 -11.94 -5.48 7.23
N GLU A 98 -10.72 -4.96 7.34
CA GLU A 98 -9.63 -5.59 8.08
C GLU A 98 -9.67 -5.32 9.60
N THR A 99 -10.09 -4.13 10.02
CA THR A 99 -9.98 -3.74 11.44
C THR A 99 -11.34 -3.60 12.15
N GLY A 100 -12.44 -3.52 11.41
CA GLY A 100 -13.73 -3.13 11.96
C GLY A 100 -13.81 -1.66 12.38
N LEU A 101 -12.82 -0.85 12.03
CA LEU A 101 -12.79 0.56 12.38
C LEU A 101 -13.33 1.44 11.25
N SER A 102 -13.94 2.54 11.63
CA SER A 102 -14.16 3.70 10.77
C SER A 102 -13.54 4.94 11.38
N ALA A 103 -13.26 5.96 10.56
CA ALA A 103 -12.64 7.20 11.01
C ALA A 103 -13.40 8.41 10.46
N SER A 104 -13.52 9.47 11.27
CA SER A 104 -14.16 10.72 10.83
C SER A 104 -13.16 11.75 10.29
N LYS A 105 -11.87 11.56 10.53
CA LYS A 105 -10.78 12.44 10.06
C LYS A 105 -9.73 11.67 9.30
N TRP A 106 -9.28 12.26 8.20
CA TRP A 106 -8.34 11.66 7.27
C TRP A 106 -7.35 12.70 6.75
N ALA A 107 -6.11 12.27 6.57
CA ALA A 107 -5.08 13.03 5.87
C ALA A 107 -4.38 12.14 4.85
N TYR A 108 -4.17 12.67 3.65
CA TYR A 108 -3.37 12.00 2.64
C TYR A 108 -1.88 12.18 2.94
N LEU A 109 -1.17 11.09 3.17
CA LEU A 109 0.26 11.09 3.47
C LEU A 109 1.14 11.08 2.21
N GLY A 110 0.57 10.79 1.05
CA GLY A 110 1.28 10.73 -0.22
C GLY A 110 1.21 9.36 -0.87
N SER A 111 1.98 9.22 -1.96
CA SER A 111 2.08 7.96 -2.71
C SER A 111 3.51 7.50 -2.85
N ALA A 112 3.68 6.21 -3.17
CA ALA A 112 4.96 5.58 -3.46
C ALA A 112 4.81 4.59 -4.61
N TYR A 113 5.89 4.36 -5.36
CA TYR A 113 5.98 3.26 -6.31
C TYR A 113 6.55 2.04 -5.59
N THR A 114 5.86 0.92 -5.62
CA THR A 114 6.25 -0.28 -4.86
C THR A 114 7.46 -0.97 -5.48
N SER A 115 7.43 -1.22 -6.80
CA SER A 115 8.55 -1.84 -7.51
C SER A 115 8.62 -1.38 -8.96
N ASN A 116 9.03 -0.13 -9.16
CA ASN A 116 8.99 0.62 -10.43
C ASN A 116 9.85 0.05 -11.57
N SER A 117 10.55 -1.06 -11.34
CA SER A 117 11.33 -1.74 -12.38
C SER A 117 10.52 -2.74 -13.21
N PHE A 118 9.40 -3.26 -12.70
CA PHE A 118 8.58 -4.25 -13.40
C PHE A 118 7.06 -4.10 -13.18
N THR A 119 6.62 -3.22 -12.29
CA THR A 119 5.19 -2.92 -12.10
C THR A 119 4.92 -1.43 -12.19
N ASN A 120 3.70 -1.08 -12.59
CA ASN A 120 3.18 0.29 -12.54
C ASN A 120 2.36 0.56 -11.29
N GLU A 121 2.44 -0.30 -10.28
CA GLU A 121 1.72 -0.16 -9.03
C GLU A 121 2.07 1.13 -8.31
N VAL A 122 1.03 1.81 -7.85
CA VAL A 122 1.12 2.99 -7.00
C VAL A 122 0.45 2.67 -5.67
N ALA A 123 1.19 2.81 -4.58
CA ALA A 123 0.66 2.75 -3.23
C ALA A 123 0.23 4.14 -2.78
N TYR A 124 -1.00 4.27 -2.27
CA TYR A 124 -1.57 5.49 -1.71
C TYR A 124 -1.70 5.34 -0.20
N LEU A 125 -1.16 6.28 0.57
CA LEU A 125 -1.06 6.19 2.03
C LEU A 125 -1.91 7.27 2.69
N TYR A 126 -2.69 6.86 3.69
CA TYR A 126 -3.55 7.73 4.46
C TYR A 126 -3.29 7.58 5.95
N LEU A 127 -3.39 8.68 6.68
CA LEU A 127 -3.52 8.73 8.14
C LEU A 127 -4.99 8.97 8.48
N CYS A 128 -5.52 8.28 9.48
CA CYS A 128 -6.87 8.52 9.94
C CYS A 128 -6.96 8.51 11.47
N TRP A 129 -7.89 9.31 12.00
CA TRP A 129 -8.12 9.44 13.45
C TRP A 129 -9.56 9.76 13.76
N GLN A 130 -9.89 9.92 15.06
CA GLN A 130 -11.27 9.93 15.55
C GLN A 130 -11.99 8.65 15.13
N LEU A 131 -11.40 7.54 15.58
CA LEU A 131 -11.84 6.20 15.23
C LEU A 131 -13.13 5.83 15.97
N SER A 132 -13.98 5.07 15.30
CA SER A 132 -15.16 4.42 15.90
C SER A 132 -15.19 2.94 15.52
N GLN A 133 -15.69 2.11 16.44
CA GLN A 133 -15.74 0.66 16.27
C GLN A 133 -16.98 0.28 15.45
N GLY A 134 -16.78 -0.56 14.46
CA GLY A 134 -17.80 -1.28 13.69
C GLY A 134 -17.55 -2.78 13.74
N THR A 135 -17.98 -3.50 12.72
CA THR A 135 -17.79 -4.95 12.57
C THR A 135 -16.82 -5.23 11.44
N THR A 136 -15.85 -6.10 11.66
CA THR A 136 -14.93 -6.59 10.61
C THR A 136 -15.67 -7.44 9.59
N ASN A 137 -15.24 -7.36 8.34
CA ASN A 137 -15.72 -8.22 7.26
C ASN A 137 -14.57 -8.48 6.25
N PRO A 138 -13.51 -9.21 6.69
CA PRO A 138 -12.37 -9.50 5.84
C PRO A 138 -12.78 -10.33 4.63
N ASP A 139 -11.97 -10.29 3.58
CA ASP A 139 -12.15 -11.14 2.40
C ASP A 139 -12.03 -12.63 2.82
N HIS A 140 -12.78 -13.49 2.15
CA HIS A 140 -12.82 -14.93 2.44
C HIS A 140 -11.48 -15.65 2.23
N THR A 141 -10.52 -15.00 1.58
CA THR A 141 -9.15 -15.50 1.36
C THR A 141 -8.17 -15.07 2.46
N GLU A 142 -8.62 -14.27 3.43
CA GLU A 142 -7.78 -13.67 4.44
C GLU A 142 -8.07 -14.22 5.84
N GLU A 143 -7.02 -14.67 6.51
CA GLU A 143 -7.01 -15.00 7.94
C GLU A 143 -6.15 -13.93 8.63
N LEU A 144 -6.82 -12.93 9.23
CA LEU A 144 -6.18 -11.74 9.75
C LEU A 144 -6.13 -11.76 11.29
N GLU A 145 -4.98 -11.38 11.84
CA GLU A 145 -4.80 -11.08 13.25
C GLU A 145 -4.71 -9.57 13.45
N LEU A 146 -5.66 -8.98 14.19
CA LEU A 146 -5.64 -7.56 14.53
C LEU A 146 -4.90 -7.32 15.84
N LYS A 147 -3.89 -6.45 15.83
CA LYS A 147 -3.10 -6.08 17.00
C LYS A 147 -3.11 -4.57 17.23
N LYS A 148 -3.59 -4.13 18.41
CA LYS A 148 -3.46 -2.74 18.86
C LYS A 148 -2.12 -2.58 19.59
N VAL A 149 -1.27 -1.65 19.14
CA VAL A 149 0.03 -1.35 19.72
C VAL A 149 0.22 0.16 19.86
N SER A 150 1.11 0.61 20.75
CA SER A 150 1.50 2.02 20.73
C SER A 150 2.22 2.36 19.41
N PHE A 151 2.09 3.60 18.95
CA PHE A 151 2.81 4.03 17.73
C PHE A 151 4.32 3.82 17.86
N ASN A 152 4.87 4.05 19.07
CA ASN A 152 6.28 3.80 19.34
C ASN A 152 6.65 2.31 19.23
N GLU A 153 5.81 1.39 19.71
CA GLU A 153 6.03 -0.06 19.54
C GLU A 153 6.02 -0.44 18.06
N ALA A 154 5.04 0.04 17.28
CA ALA A 154 5.01 -0.19 15.84
C ALA A 154 6.28 0.34 15.13
N TRP A 155 6.76 1.51 15.55
CA TRP A 155 8.01 2.06 15.04
C TRP A 155 9.22 1.19 15.39
N GLN A 156 9.31 0.71 16.63
CA GLN A 156 10.37 -0.23 17.05
C GLN A 156 10.31 -1.55 16.28
N MET A 157 9.11 -2.02 15.91
CA MET A 157 8.98 -3.22 15.07
C MET A 157 9.58 -3.01 13.67
N VAL A 158 9.53 -1.79 13.12
CA VAL A 158 10.26 -1.44 11.88
C VAL A 158 11.77 -1.43 12.12
N GLU A 159 12.25 -0.73 13.14
CA GLU A 159 13.69 -0.63 13.46
C GLU A 159 14.34 -2.01 13.72
N ASN A 160 13.59 -2.92 14.33
CA ASN A 160 14.03 -4.29 14.61
C ASN A 160 13.82 -5.27 13.43
N GLY A 161 13.29 -4.81 12.30
CA GLY A 161 13.06 -5.63 11.11
C GLY A 161 11.96 -6.70 11.29
N ILE A 162 11.02 -6.47 12.21
CA ILE A 162 9.82 -7.29 12.38
C ILE A 162 8.82 -6.91 11.29
N ILE A 163 8.54 -5.61 11.14
CA ILE A 163 7.79 -5.07 10.01
C ILE A 163 8.77 -4.87 8.86
N LYS A 164 8.54 -5.55 7.74
CA LYS A 164 9.39 -5.52 6.53
C LYS A 164 8.62 -5.06 5.30
N ASP A 165 7.30 -5.00 5.40
CA ASP A 165 6.48 -4.50 4.31
C ASP A 165 6.80 -3.04 3.98
N ALA A 166 6.98 -2.75 2.69
CA ALA A 166 7.40 -1.43 2.23
C ALA A 166 6.35 -0.35 2.47
N MET A 167 5.06 -0.66 2.25
CA MET A 167 3.97 0.29 2.47
C MET A 167 3.83 0.63 3.96
N SER A 168 3.95 -0.38 4.81
CA SER A 168 3.93 -0.23 6.27
C SER A 168 5.09 0.65 6.76
N ILE A 169 6.31 0.41 6.28
CA ILE A 169 7.49 1.23 6.64
C ILE A 169 7.30 2.68 6.19
N ILE A 170 6.88 2.91 4.95
CA ILE A 170 6.66 4.26 4.42
C ILE A 170 5.49 4.94 5.14
N GLY A 171 4.40 4.20 5.39
CA GLY A 171 3.22 4.69 6.12
C GLY A 171 3.57 5.15 7.53
N LEU A 172 4.27 4.31 8.30
CA LEU A 172 4.75 4.64 9.65
C LEU A 172 5.70 5.84 9.65
N LEU A 173 6.65 5.91 8.71
CA LEU A 173 7.57 7.04 8.59
C LEU A 173 6.82 8.36 8.33
N LYS A 174 5.91 8.37 7.35
CA LYS A 174 5.14 9.57 7.00
C LYS A 174 4.14 9.97 8.08
N ALA A 175 3.53 8.99 8.74
CA ALA A 175 2.65 9.25 9.88
C ALA A 175 3.43 9.87 11.04
N ARG A 176 4.62 9.36 11.36
CA ARG A 176 5.49 9.92 12.40
C ARG A 176 5.82 11.39 12.15
N GLU A 177 6.21 11.73 10.92
CA GLU A 177 6.46 13.13 10.55
C GLU A 177 5.22 14.02 10.70
N ALA A 178 4.06 13.54 10.28
CA ALA A 178 2.80 14.27 10.42
C ALA A 178 2.43 14.47 11.90
N LEU A 179 2.54 13.44 12.72
CA LEU A 179 2.20 13.48 14.15
C LEU A 179 3.14 14.40 14.94
N ILE A 180 4.44 14.43 14.63
CA ILE A 180 5.40 15.38 15.22
C ILE A 180 5.00 16.81 14.83
N ASN A 181 4.70 17.08 13.56
CA ASN A 181 4.32 18.40 13.08
C ASN A 181 2.98 18.89 13.65
N TRP A 182 2.14 17.99 14.16
CA TRP A 182 0.86 18.30 14.81
C TRP A 182 0.93 18.28 16.33
N ASP A 183 2.12 18.16 16.92
CA ASP A 183 2.35 18.05 18.38
C ASP A 183 1.60 16.87 19.04
N TRP A 184 1.48 15.74 18.36
CA TRP A 184 0.84 14.53 18.87
C TRP A 184 1.83 13.50 19.45
N LEU A 185 3.13 13.63 19.14
CA LEU A 185 4.23 12.76 19.61
C LEU A 185 5.32 13.59 20.31
#